data_8942ba68444d9d9baff5ebe96a30ee1d
#
_entry.id   8942ba68444d9d9baff5ebe96a30ee1d
#
_cell.length_a   1.000
_cell.length_b   1.000
_cell.length_c   1.000
_cell.angle_alpha   90.00
_cell.angle_beta   90.00
_cell.angle_gamma   90.00
#
_symmetry.space_group_name_H-M   'P 1'
#
loop_
_entity.id
_entity.type
_entity.pdbx_description
1 polymer ?
#
loop_
_entity_poly.entity_id
_entity_poly.type
_entity_poly.pdbx_seq_one_letter_code
_entity_poly.pdbx_strand_id
1 'polypeptide(L)'
;MEKASTTLKQKLQLGGMAADAKAGVVVESINKKNLARRQLIQFLAASPLLAGIGPGRLLADTLLNPVSSPADALDVFDFQRVAEQVLPPAHYGYLATGTDGDETLHANRKAFEKHYLRALRMVDTSSIDTRLELLGQKLSSPIIIAPVGSQRAFHPEGELATARAARTGDHLQILSNVSTTSIEDVIAARGGPVWSQLYPTAKWSVAEKMVKRAEKAGAPTVVLT
;
A
#
# COMPACT_ATOMS: atom_id res chain seq x y z
N MET A 1 -49.04 17.39 -8.30
CA MET A 1 -47.59 17.35 -8.59
C MET A 1 -46.80 16.51 -7.58
N GLU A 2 -47.30 16.27 -6.39
CA GLU A 2 -46.58 15.57 -5.30
C GLU A 2 -46.49 14.04 -5.47
N LYS A 3 -47.47 13.39 -6.05
CA LYS A 3 -47.49 11.92 -6.27
C LYS A 3 -46.46 11.43 -7.32
N ALA A 4 -46.09 12.26 -8.30
CA ALA A 4 -45.10 11.89 -9.31
C ALA A 4 -43.63 11.89 -8.78
N SER A 5 -43.35 12.77 -7.82
CA SER A 5 -42.03 12.88 -7.18
C SER A 5 -41.69 11.67 -6.29
N THR A 6 -42.69 11.14 -5.58
CA THR A 6 -42.54 9.98 -4.68
C THR A 6 -42.24 8.69 -5.45
N THR A 7 -42.90 8.50 -6.59
CA THR A 7 -42.72 7.30 -7.44
C THR A 7 -41.33 7.29 -8.12
N LEU A 8 -40.79 8.47 -8.48
CA LEU A 8 -39.47 8.58 -9.09
C LEU A 8 -38.36 8.29 -8.08
N LYS A 9 -38.48 8.79 -6.84
CA LYS A 9 -37.53 8.51 -5.75
C LYS A 9 -37.50 7.02 -5.39
N GLN A 10 -38.68 6.37 -5.35
CA GLN A 10 -38.78 4.93 -5.07
C GLN A 10 -38.14 4.06 -6.19
N LYS A 11 -38.29 4.43 -7.46
CA LYS A 11 -37.66 3.72 -8.58
C LYS A 11 -36.17 3.90 -8.61
N LEU A 12 -35.64 5.08 -8.23
CA LEU A 12 -34.19 5.33 -8.13
C LEU A 12 -33.56 4.54 -6.97
N GLN A 13 -34.26 4.42 -5.85
CA GLN A 13 -33.78 3.66 -4.70
C GLN A 13 -33.75 2.14 -4.96
N LEU A 14 -34.78 1.61 -5.63
CA LEU A 14 -34.81 0.19 -6.03
C LEU A 14 -33.80 -0.15 -7.14
N GLY A 15 -33.54 0.79 -8.05
CA GLY A 15 -32.49 0.64 -9.08
C GLY A 15 -31.07 0.58 -8.50
N GLY A 16 -30.80 1.39 -7.47
CA GLY A 16 -29.50 1.38 -6.77
C GLY A 16 -29.26 0.08 -6.02
N MET A 17 -30.25 -0.41 -5.27
CA MET A 17 -30.13 -1.67 -4.53
C MET A 17 -29.97 -2.90 -5.43
N ALA A 18 -30.57 -2.92 -6.60
CA ALA A 18 -30.44 -4.03 -7.56
C ALA A 18 -29.06 -4.04 -8.26
N ALA A 19 -28.48 -2.86 -8.50
CA ALA A 19 -27.15 -2.74 -9.06
C ALA A 19 -26.06 -3.17 -8.06
N ASP A 20 -26.19 -2.77 -6.79
CA ASP A 20 -25.27 -3.18 -5.72
C ASP A 20 -25.34 -4.68 -5.43
N ALA A 21 -26.53 -5.26 -5.45
CA ALA A 21 -26.70 -6.70 -5.26
C ALA A 21 -26.05 -7.51 -6.41
N LYS A 22 -26.17 -7.06 -7.67
CA LYS A 22 -25.52 -7.72 -8.81
C LYS A 22 -24.01 -7.55 -8.78
N ALA A 23 -23.51 -6.38 -8.40
CA ALA A 23 -22.08 -6.15 -8.23
C ALA A 23 -21.49 -7.03 -7.12
N GLY A 24 -22.15 -7.15 -5.98
CA GLY A 24 -21.75 -8.02 -4.88
C GLY A 24 -21.69 -9.50 -5.27
N VAL A 25 -22.67 -10.00 -6.01
CA VAL A 25 -22.69 -11.39 -6.49
C VAL A 25 -21.56 -11.67 -7.49
N VAL A 26 -21.25 -10.72 -8.37
CA VAL A 26 -20.14 -10.88 -9.35
C VAL A 26 -18.79 -10.89 -8.64
N VAL A 27 -18.55 -9.97 -7.69
CA VAL A 27 -17.30 -9.90 -6.93
C VAL A 27 -17.13 -11.14 -6.06
N GLU A 28 -18.18 -11.63 -5.40
CA GLU A 28 -18.14 -12.87 -4.63
C GLU A 28 -17.84 -14.09 -5.51
N SER A 29 -18.36 -14.13 -6.74
CA SER A 29 -18.08 -15.21 -7.68
C SER A 29 -16.64 -15.20 -8.20
N ILE A 30 -16.05 -14.02 -8.41
CA ILE A 30 -14.66 -13.85 -8.83
C ILE A 30 -13.71 -14.23 -7.69
N ASN A 31 -14.02 -13.83 -6.47
CA ASN A 31 -13.22 -14.16 -5.29
C ASN A 31 -13.26 -15.67 -5.00
N LYS A 32 -14.43 -16.30 -5.11
CA LYS A 32 -14.57 -17.77 -5.01
C LYS A 32 -13.80 -18.50 -6.12
N LYS A 33 -13.77 -17.99 -7.35
CA LYS A 33 -12.99 -18.59 -8.45
C LYS A 33 -11.49 -18.48 -8.22
N ASN A 34 -11.00 -17.35 -7.71
CA ASN A 34 -9.59 -17.17 -7.39
C ASN A 34 -9.17 -18.02 -6.19
N LEU A 35 -10.02 -18.12 -5.17
CA LEU A 35 -9.80 -18.99 -4.02
C LEU A 35 -9.78 -20.47 -4.46
N ALA A 36 -10.73 -20.88 -5.29
CA ALA A 36 -10.79 -22.24 -5.81
C ALA A 36 -9.59 -22.59 -6.71
N ARG A 37 -9.10 -21.63 -7.52
CA ARG A 37 -7.90 -21.82 -8.34
C ARG A 37 -6.65 -21.96 -7.46
N ARG A 38 -6.51 -21.13 -6.43
CA ARG A 38 -5.41 -21.21 -5.46
C ARG A 38 -5.46 -22.52 -4.66
N GLN A 39 -6.64 -22.92 -4.19
CA GLN A 39 -6.86 -24.19 -3.50
C GLN A 39 -6.60 -25.41 -4.41
N LEU A 40 -6.99 -25.33 -5.69
CA LEU A 40 -6.68 -26.36 -6.68
C LEU A 40 -5.17 -26.50 -6.88
N ILE A 41 -4.46 -25.39 -7.01
CA ILE A 41 -3.00 -25.40 -7.17
C ILE A 41 -2.33 -25.96 -5.90
N GLN A 42 -2.79 -25.56 -4.70
CA GLN A 42 -2.32 -26.09 -3.44
C GLN A 42 -2.61 -27.58 -3.30
N PHE A 43 -3.80 -28.03 -3.69
CA PHE A 43 -4.19 -29.44 -3.67
C PHE A 43 -3.35 -30.25 -4.66
N LEU A 44 -3.11 -29.75 -5.85
CA LEU A 44 -2.25 -30.41 -6.83
C LEU A 44 -0.79 -30.45 -6.36
N ALA A 45 -0.27 -29.37 -5.76
CA ALA A 45 1.08 -29.32 -5.19
C ALA A 45 1.28 -30.28 -4.00
N ALA A 46 0.23 -30.49 -3.21
CA ALA A 46 0.22 -31.45 -2.08
C ALA A 46 -0.13 -32.89 -2.48
N SER A 47 -0.45 -33.13 -3.75
CA SER A 47 -0.84 -34.47 -4.23
C SER A 47 0.36 -35.42 -4.23
N PRO A 48 0.22 -36.63 -3.64
CA PRO A 48 1.26 -37.66 -3.67
C PRO A 48 1.68 -38.08 -5.09
N LEU A 49 0.82 -37.88 -6.07
CA LEU A 49 1.11 -38.13 -7.50
C LEU A 49 2.17 -37.16 -8.07
N LEU A 50 2.28 -35.94 -7.50
CA LEU A 50 3.31 -34.97 -7.90
C LEU A 50 4.53 -35.01 -6.98
N ALA A 51 4.44 -35.62 -5.80
CA ALA A 51 5.57 -35.76 -4.87
C ALA A 51 6.71 -36.62 -5.42
N GLY A 52 6.44 -37.46 -6.40
CA GLY A 52 7.46 -38.24 -7.14
C GLY A 52 8.14 -37.50 -8.28
N ILE A 53 7.65 -36.31 -8.66
CA ILE A 53 8.19 -35.50 -9.74
C ILE A 53 8.78 -34.25 -9.09
N GLY A 54 10.12 -34.17 -8.99
CA GLY A 54 10.89 -33.12 -8.29
C GLY A 54 10.41 -31.65 -8.37
N PRO A 55 9.70 -31.21 -9.44
CA PRO A 55 9.12 -29.86 -9.52
C PRO A 55 7.97 -29.58 -8.53
N GLY A 56 7.25 -30.62 -8.06
CA GLY A 56 6.12 -30.43 -7.16
C GLY A 56 6.51 -29.93 -5.77
N ARG A 57 7.70 -30.24 -5.31
CA ARG A 57 8.24 -29.76 -4.04
C ARG A 57 8.63 -28.28 -4.10
N LEU A 58 9.24 -27.88 -5.21
CA LEU A 58 9.58 -26.46 -5.47
C LEU A 58 8.33 -25.57 -5.58
N LEU A 59 7.25 -26.07 -6.22
CA LEU A 59 5.99 -25.34 -6.30
C LEU A 59 5.29 -25.25 -4.95
N ALA A 60 5.31 -26.30 -4.13
CA ALA A 60 4.74 -26.28 -2.78
C ALA A 60 5.52 -25.32 -1.86
N ASP A 61 6.83 -25.35 -1.90
CA ASP A 61 7.68 -24.43 -1.13
C ASP A 61 7.44 -22.96 -1.54
N THR A 62 7.38 -22.68 -2.83
CA THR A 62 7.11 -21.31 -3.33
C THR A 62 5.72 -20.82 -2.97
N LEU A 63 4.72 -21.70 -2.87
CA LEU A 63 3.33 -21.32 -2.55
C LEU A 63 3.03 -21.27 -1.04
N LEU A 64 3.81 -21.95 -0.21
CA LEU A 64 3.55 -22.08 1.22
C LEU A 64 4.55 -21.29 2.07
N ASN A 65 5.75 -21.04 1.57
CA ASN A 65 6.78 -20.31 2.30
C ASN A 65 6.74 -18.81 2.02
N PRO A 66 7.10 -17.98 3.01
CA PRO A 66 7.33 -16.56 2.79
C PRO A 66 8.44 -16.37 1.76
N VAL A 67 8.38 -15.28 1.02
CA VAL A 67 9.42 -14.93 0.05
C VAL A 67 10.79 -14.79 0.75
N SER A 68 11.82 -15.36 0.14
CA SER A 68 13.18 -15.33 0.67
C SER A 68 13.95 -14.07 0.25
N SER A 69 13.51 -13.44 -0.81
CA SER A 69 14.09 -12.21 -1.36
C SER A 69 12.98 -11.25 -1.80
N PRO A 70 13.18 -9.93 -1.68
CA PRO A 70 12.25 -8.95 -2.23
C PRO A 70 11.98 -9.13 -3.73
N ALA A 71 12.92 -9.69 -4.48
CA ALA A 71 12.77 -9.95 -5.92
C ALA A 71 11.76 -11.08 -6.22
N ASP A 72 11.47 -11.96 -5.25
CA ASP A 72 10.54 -13.07 -5.38
C ASP A 72 9.10 -12.67 -5.04
N ALA A 73 8.90 -11.47 -4.48
CA ALA A 73 7.59 -10.97 -4.10
C ALA A 73 6.76 -10.62 -5.35
N LEU A 74 5.55 -11.13 -5.42
CA LEU A 74 4.59 -10.84 -6.48
C LEU A 74 3.78 -9.58 -6.18
N ASP A 75 3.54 -9.31 -4.91
CA ASP A 75 2.87 -8.11 -4.43
C ASP A 75 3.34 -7.72 -3.01
N VAL A 76 2.85 -6.57 -2.52
CA VAL A 76 3.23 -6.05 -1.19
C VAL A 76 2.74 -6.94 -0.03
N PHE A 77 1.75 -7.81 -0.23
CA PHE A 77 1.23 -8.68 0.82
C PHE A 77 2.11 -9.91 1.07
N ASP A 78 3.00 -10.23 0.14
CA ASP A 78 4.00 -11.27 0.37
C ASP A 78 4.95 -10.90 1.50
N PHE A 79 5.23 -9.60 1.69
CA PHE A 79 6.03 -9.10 2.82
C PHE A 79 5.32 -9.25 4.16
N GLN A 80 3.99 -9.26 4.20
CA GLN A 80 3.23 -9.42 5.45
C GLN A 80 3.58 -10.73 6.14
N ARG A 81 3.69 -11.84 5.39
CA ARG A 81 4.03 -13.16 5.93
C ARG A 81 5.45 -13.20 6.50
N VAL A 82 6.38 -12.50 5.85
CA VAL A 82 7.74 -12.37 6.37
C VAL A 82 7.75 -11.53 7.65
N ALA A 83 7.06 -10.40 7.65
CA ALA A 83 6.95 -9.52 8.82
C ALA A 83 6.36 -10.25 10.03
N GLU A 84 5.32 -11.07 9.84
CA GLU A 84 4.72 -11.89 10.90
C GLU A 84 5.71 -12.85 11.57
N GLN A 85 6.65 -13.38 10.80
CA GLN A 85 7.63 -14.34 11.30
C GLN A 85 8.84 -13.69 11.96
N VAL A 86 9.26 -12.51 11.49
CA VAL A 86 10.52 -11.90 11.92
C VAL A 86 10.35 -10.79 12.95
N LEU A 87 9.17 -10.16 13.03
CA LEU A 87 8.92 -9.08 13.96
C LEU A 87 8.50 -9.61 15.34
N PRO A 88 8.87 -8.91 16.43
CA PRO A 88 8.28 -9.17 17.74
C PRO A 88 6.74 -9.07 17.67
N PRO A 89 5.98 -9.95 18.36
CA PRO A 89 4.52 -9.99 18.23
C PRO A 89 3.81 -8.64 18.47
N ALA A 90 4.28 -7.84 19.43
CA ALA A 90 3.71 -6.52 19.69
C ALA A 90 3.96 -5.53 18.55
N HIS A 91 5.12 -5.58 17.91
CA HIS A 91 5.44 -4.72 16.77
C HIS A 91 4.66 -5.15 15.52
N TYR A 92 4.56 -6.45 15.28
CA TYR A 92 3.72 -6.96 14.20
C TYR A 92 2.24 -6.62 14.40
N GLY A 93 1.72 -6.79 15.63
CA GLY A 93 0.35 -6.42 15.97
C GLY A 93 0.03 -4.96 15.66
N TYR A 94 0.95 -4.04 15.96
CA TYR A 94 0.79 -2.62 15.62
C TYR A 94 0.66 -2.39 14.11
N LEU A 95 1.41 -3.12 13.28
CA LEU A 95 1.31 -3.01 11.81
C LEU A 95 0.07 -3.68 11.23
N ALA A 96 -0.36 -4.79 11.83
CA ALA A 96 -1.37 -5.67 11.26
C ALA A 96 -2.80 -5.28 11.61
N THR A 97 -3.00 -4.44 12.63
CA THR A 97 -4.32 -4.04 13.12
C THR A 97 -4.61 -2.57 12.87
N GLY A 98 -5.88 -2.24 12.71
CA GLY A 98 -6.40 -0.89 12.69
C GLY A 98 -6.95 -0.47 14.04
N THR A 99 -7.92 0.45 14.02
CA THR A 99 -8.62 0.94 15.22
C THR A 99 -9.90 0.13 15.43
N ASP A 100 -10.20 -0.16 16.70
CA ASP A 100 -11.40 -0.89 17.15
C ASP A 100 -11.56 -2.25 16.42
N GLY A 101 -12.61 -2.43 15.63
CA GLY A 101 -12.92 -3.66 14.91
C GLY A 101 -12.31 -3.78 13.52
N ASP A 102 -11.29 -2.98 13.19
CA ASP A 102 -10.59 -2.99 11.89
C ASP A 102 -11.46 -2.58 10.68
N GLU A 103 -12.62 -1.95 10.90
CA GLU A 103 -13.55 -1.60 9.81
C GLU A 103 -12.89 -0.71 8.74
N THR A 104 -12.13 0.31 9.18
CA THR A 104 -11.43 1.23 8.28
C THR A 104 -10.28 0.53 7.56
N LEU A 105 -9.53 -0.33 8.24
CA LEU A 105 -8.47 -1.14 7.66
C LEU A 105 -9.02 -2.01 6.51
N HIS A 106 -10.11 -2.72 6.76
CA HIS A 106 -10.78 -3.54 5.75
C HIS A 106 -11.37 -2.69 4.61
N ALA A 107 -12.01 -1.55 4.94
CA ALA A 107 -12.59 -0.66 3.95
C ALA A 107 -11.54 -0.04 3.02
N ASN A 108 -10.38 0.34 3.55
CA ASN A 108 -9.26 0.86 2.76
C ASN A 108 -8.80 -0.14 1.70
N ARG A 109 -8.64 -1.41 2.07
CA ARG A 109 -8.27 -2.46 1.11
C ARG A 109 -9.38 -2.71 0.10
N LYS A 110 -10.63 -2.84 0.56
CA LYS A 110 -11.79 -3.11 -0.28
C LYS A 110 -12.07 -1.99 -1.28
N ALA A 111 -11.66 -0.76 -0.97
CA ALA A 111 -11.84 0.38 -1.88
C ALA A 111 -11.14 0.17 -3.23
N PHE A 112 -9.97 -0.49 -3.25
CA PHE A 112 -9.26 -0.79 -4.49
C PHE A 112 -10.02 -1.74 -5.42
N GLU A 113 -10.90 -2.60 -4.89
CA GLU A 113 -11.73 -3.50 -5.69
C GLU A 113 -12.77 -2.76 -6.56
N LYS A 114 -13.00 -1.47 -6.28
CA LYS A 114 -13.91 -0.61 -7.04
C LYS A 114 -13.23 0.09 -8.23
N HIS A 115 -11.91 -0.01 -8.34
CA HIS A 115 -11.14 0.64 -9.39
C HIS A 115 -10.59 -0.40 -10.37
N TYR A 116 -10.77 -0.16 -11.65
CA TYR A 116 -10.34 -1.06 -12.72
C TYR A 116 -9.47 -0.31 -13.71
N LEU A 117 -8.35 -0.92 -14.09
CA LEU A 117 -7.53 -0.42 -15.17
C LEU A 117 -8.16 -0.82 -16.51
N ARG A 118 -8.55 0.17 -17.30
CA ARG A 118 -9.00 -0.05 -18.68
C ARG A 118 -7.79 -0.20 -19.59
N ALA A 119 -7.44 -1.43 -19.90
CA ALA A 119 -6.34 -1.68 -20.83
C ALA A 119 -6.68 -1.17 -22.24
N LEU A 120 -5.83 -0.31 -22.77
CA LEU A 120 -5.84 0.07 -24.19
C LEU A 120 -5.07 -1.00 -24.97
N ARG A 121 -5.66 -1.47 -26.08
CA ARG A 121 -5.03 -2.46 -26.96
C ARG A 121 -4.50 -1.79 -28.21
N MET A 122 -3.49 -2.38 -28.82
CA MET A 122 -2.87 -1.91 -30.08
C MET A 122 -2.28 -0.50 -29.96
N VAL A 123 -1.76 -0.17 -28.76
CA VAL A 123 -1.03 1.07 -28.49
C VAL A 123 0.45 0.72 -28.42
N ASP A 124 1.29 1.56 -29.00
CA ASP A 124 2.74 1.43 -28.87
C ASP A 124 3.16 1.67 -27.42
N THR A 125 3.81 0.68 -26.80
CA THR A 125 4.32 0.72 -25.44
C THR A 125 5.85 0.66 -25.36
N SER A 126 6.53 0.91 -26.48
CA SER A 126 8.00 0.90 -26.55
C SER A 126 8.64 1.99 -25.70
N SER A 127 7.89 3.08 -25.40
CA SER A 127 8.31 4.14 -24.52
C SER A 127 7.15 4.56 -23.60
N ILE A 128 7.31 4.29 -22.31
CA ILE A 128 6.32 4.66 -21.28
C ILE A 128 6.89 5.80 -20.46
N ASP A 129 6.18 6.93 -20.42
CA ASP A 129 6.52 8.09 -19.59
C ASP A 129 5.50 8.24 -18.46
N THR A 130 5.97 8.05 -17.22
CA THR A 130 5.16 8.19 -15.99
C THR A 130 5.53 9.43 -15.20
N ARG A 131 6.40 10.31 -15.74
CA ARG A 131 6.83 11.53 -15.08
C ARG A 131 5.66 12.48 -14.87
N LEU A 132 5.68 13.20 -13.76
CA LEU A 132 4.71 14.25 -13.47
C LEU A 132 5.36 15.40 -12.71
N GLU A 133 4.66 16.52 -12.66
CA GLU A 133 5.02 17.65 -11.81
C GLU A 133 3.98 17.78 -10.70
N LEU A 134 4.44 17.86 -9.45
CA LEU A 134 3.58 18.00 -8.28
C LEU A 134 4.18 19.05 -7.34
N LEU A 135 3.41 20.12 -7.06
CA LEU A 135 3.82 21.22 -6.19
C LEU A 135 5.20 21.81 -6.58
N GLY A 136 5.43 22.00 -7.89
CA GLY A 136 6.67 22.55 -8.44
C GLY A 136 7.85 21.56 -8.47
N GLN A 137 7.64 20.30 -8.10
CA GLN A 137 8.67 19.26 -8.16
C GLN A 137 8.40 18.28 -9.29
N LYS A 138 9.43 18.00 -10.07
CA LYS A 138 9.40 16.99 -11.13
C LYS A 138 9.69 15.62 -10.52
N LEU A 139 8.77 14.69 -10.72
CA LEU A 139 8.85 13.31 -10.22
C LEU A 139 9.01 12.35 -11.40
N SER A 140 9.86 11.33 -11.24
CA SER A 140 10.08 10.29 -12.24
C SER A 140 8.88 9.36 -12.41
N SER A 141 8.05 9.24 -11.37
CA SER A 141 6.85 8.41 -11.36
C SER A 141 5.81 8.93 -10.36
N PRO A 142 4.53 8.52 -10.46
CA PRO A 142 3.50 8.89 -9.51
C PRO A 142 3.60 8.15 -8.16
N ILE A 143 4.61 7.30 -7.98
CA ILE A 143 4.80 6.53 -6.76
C ILE A 143 5.52 7.39 -5.73
N ILE A 144 4.86 7.61 -4.59
CA ILE A 144 5.37 8.39 -3.46
C ILE A 144 5.36 7.49 -2.23
N ILE A 145 6.48 7.45 -1.50
CA ILE A 145 6.58 6.67 -0.27
C ILE A 145 5.89 7.46 0.84
N ALA A 146 4.80 6.90 1.36
CA ALA A 146 3.99 7.51 2.41
C ALA A 146 4.75 7.64 3.74
N PRO A 147 4.38 8.61 4.61
CA PRO A 147 5.00 8.76 5.92
C PRO A 147 4.63 7.59 6.83
N VAL A 148 5.64 6.93 7.38
CA VAL A 148 5.50 5.88 8.40
C VAL A 148 6.39 6.25 9.57
N GLY A 149 5.82 6.32 10.76
CA GLY A 149 6.54 6.63 11.99
C GLY A 149 7.29 5.43 12.56
N SER A 150 8.24 5.70 13.45
CA SER A 150 8.88 4.69 14.31
C SER A 150 9.45 3.48 13.57
N GLN A 151 10.04 3.67 12.38
CA GLN A 151 10.47 2.56 11.52
C GLN A 151 11.54 1.66 12.15
N ARG A 152 12.32 2.17 13.14
CA ARG A 152 13.26 1.32 13.88
C ARG A 152 12.60 0.28 14.79
N ALA A 153 11.31 0.40 15.04
CA ALA A 153 10.56 -0.67 15.69
C ALA A 153 10.41 -1.91 14.78
N PHE A 154 10.58 -1.76 13.46
CA PHE A 154 10.37 -2.80 12.47
C PHE A 154 11.68 -3.26 11.81
N HIS A 155 12.65 -2.35 11.68
CA HIS A 155 13.96 -2.66 11.08
C HIS A 155 15.05 -1.78 11.71
N PRO A 156 16.24 -2.32 12.04
CA PRO A 156 17.30 -1.56 12.72
C PRO A 156 17.73 -0.27 12.00
N GLU A 157 17.74 -0.27 10.68
CA GLU A 157 18.12 0.89 9.88
C GLU A 157 16.97 1.91 9.72
N GLY A 158 15.73 1.53 10.01
CA GLY A 158 14.56 2.40 10.01
C GLY A 158 14.42 3.24 8.73
N GLU A 159 14.18 4.53 8.90
CA GLU A 159 13.95 5.49 7.82
C GLU A 159 15.15 5.66 6.87
N LEU A 160 16.37 5.30 7.29
CA LEU A 160 17.54 5.34 6.40
C LEU A 160 17.47 4.26 5.32
N ALA A 161 16.98 3.06 5.65
CA ALA A 161 16.75 2.01 4.66
C ALA A 161 15.71 2.45 3.61
N THR A 162 14.61 3.05 4.08
CA THR A 162 13.57 3.62 3.21
C THR A 162 14.12 4.73 2.33
N ALA A 163 14.96 5.61 2.87
CA ALA A 163 15.58 6.71 2.12
C ALA A 163 16.50 6.20 1.00
N ARG A 164 17.29 5.15 1.28
CA ARG A 164 18.13 4.53 0.25
C ARG A 164 17.31 3.84 -0.83
N ALA A 165 16.22 3.18 -0.46
CA ALA A 165 15.29 2.57 -1.42
C ALA A 165 14.62 3.65 -2.30
N ALA A 166 14.17 4.76 -1.69
CA ALA A 166 13.64 5.92 -2.40
C ALA A 166 14.65 6.50 -3.38
N ARG A 167 15.93 6.58 -2.99
CA ARG A 167 17.02 7.02 -3.87
C ARG A 167 17.21 6.08 -5.06
N THR A 168 17.22 4.78 -4.81
CA THR A 168 17.45 3.77 -5.86
C THR A 168 16.33 3.76 -6.89
N GLY A 169 15.06 3.89 -6.45
CA GLY A 169 13.90 3.94 -7.34
C GLY A 169 13.55 5.33 -7.84
N ASP A 170 14.31 6.36 -7.44
CA ASP A 170 14.02 7.78 -7.70
C ASP A 170 12.59 8.17 -7.30
N HIS A 171 12.13 7.66 -6.16
CA HIS A 171 10.81 7.99 -5.63
C HIS A 171 10.88 9.13 -4.61
N LEU A 172 9.86 9.96 -4.58
CA LEU A 172 9.67 10.94 -3.51
C LEU A 172 9.37 10.18 -2.21
N GLN A 173 10.02 10.59 -1.11
CA GLN A 173 9.72 10.11 0.24
C GLN A 173 9.09 11.24 1.06
N ILE A 174 8.04 10.91 1.83
CA ILE A 174 7.49 11.78 2.85
C ILE A 174 7.94 11.23 4.20
N LEU A 175 8.63 12.05 5.00
CA LEU A 175 9.09 11.66 6.33
C LEU A 175 8.06 12.02 7.39
N SER A 176 7.72 11.07 8.25
CA SER A 176 6.85 11.32 9.40
C SER A 176 7.55 12.19 10.44
N ASN A 177 6.79 13.09 11.12
CA ASN A 177 7.31 13.85 12.25
C ASN A 177 7.52 13.01 13.53
N VAL A 178 7.02 11.77 13.56
CA VAL A 178 7.29 10.76 14.60
C VAL A 178 8.28 9.71 14.14
N SER A 179 9.16 10.07 13.20
CA SER A 179 10.27 9.22 12.73
C SER A 179 11.30 9.00 13.84
N THR A 180 12.03 7.90 13.72
CA THR A 180 13.15 7.54 14.61
C THR A 180 14.50 8.08 14.13
N THR A 181 14.51 8.72 12.95
CA THR A 181 15.69 9.31 12.32
C THR A 181 15.44 10.79 12.02
N SER A 182 16.47 11.61 12.14
CA SER A 182 16.36 13.05 11.86
C SER A 182 16.07 13.33 10.39
N ILE A 183 15.37 14.42 10.10
CA ILE A 183 15.07 14.82 8.72
C ILE A 183 16.36 15.12 7.94
N GLU A 184 17.37 15.65 8.59
CA GLU A 184 18.67 15.96 8.01
C GLU A 184 19.37 14.69 7.52
N ASP A 185 19.38 13.63 8.35
CA ASP A 185 19.99 12.34 8.01
C ASP A 185 19.22 11.64 6.88
N VAL A 186 17.89 11.73 6.90
CA VAL A 186 17.04 11.13 5.87
C VAL A 186 17.23 11.83 4.52
N ILE A 187 17.30 13.16 4.49
CA ILE A 187 17.59 13.94 3.27
C ILE A 187 18.98 13.57 2.73
N ALA A 188 19.99 13.48 3.60
CA ALA A 188 21.34 13.08 3.22
C ALA A 188 21.37 11.66 2.62
N ALA A 189 20.68 10.70 3.25
CA ALA A 189 20.63 9.33 2.77
C ALA A 189 19.83 9.18 1.45
N ARG A 190 18.73 9.95 1.29
CA ARG A 190 17.94 9.98 0.06
C ARG A 190 18.71 10.65 -1.09
N GLY A 191 19.52 11.66 -0.81
CA GLY A 191 20.28 12.41 -1.81
C GLY A 191 19.39 13.26 -2.74
N GLY A 192 18.25 13.74 -2.25
CA GLY A 192 17.29 14.57 -2.97
C GLY A 192 16.14 14.99 -2.06
N PRO A 193 15.08 15.62 -2.61
CA PRO A 193 14.01 16.18 -1.81
C PRO A 193 13.26 15.11 -1.00
N VAL A 194 12.95 15.45 0.25
CA VAL A 194 12.10 14.71 1.16
C VAL A 194 11.03 15.67 1.67
N TRP A 195 9.76 15.30 1.58
CA TRP A 195 8.68 16.09 2.17
C TRP A 195 8.56 15.77 3.66
N SER A 196 8.12 16.73 4.44
CA SER A 196 7.94 16.58 5.88
C SER A 196 6.47 16.48 6.23
N GLN A 197 6.04 15.36 6.81
CA GLN A 197 4.68 15.25 7.35
C GLN A 197 4.65 15.80 8.77
N LEU A 198 3.60 16.53 9.09
CA LEU A 198 3.37 17.17 10.37
C LEU A 198 2.03 16.74 10.97
N TYR A 199 2.08 16.16 12.17
CA TYR A 199 0.94 16.18 13.08
C TYR A 199 0.99 17.47 13.88
N PRO A 200 -0.05 18.31 13.84
CA PRO A 200 -0.08 19.53 14.65
C PRO A 200 -0.07 19.18 16.14
N THR A 201 0.67 19.96 16.90
CA THR A 201 0.73 19.82 18.36
C THR A 201 -0.19 20.84 19.01
N ALA A 202 -0.61 20.58 20.25
CA ALA A 202 -1.42 21.53 21.03
C ALA A 202 -0.73 22.88 21.25
N LYS A 203 0.61 22.92 21.14
CA LYS A 203 1.40 24.15 21.27
C LYS A 203 1.93 24.58 19.91
N TRP A 204 1.39 25.69 19.38
CA TRP A 204 1.82 26.25 18.09
C TRP A 204 3.33 26.43 17.97
N SER A 205 4.00 26.92 19.03
CA SER A 205 5.45 27.13 19.02
C SER A 205 6.27 25.86 18.81
N VAL A 206 5.72 24.68 19.12
CA VAL A 206 6.37 23.38 18.83
C VAL A 206 6.20 23.03 17.36
N ALA A 207 4.98 23.13 16.83
CA ALA A 207 4.71 22.89 15.42
C ALA A 207 5.54 23.83 14.51
N GLU A 208 5.60 25.11 14.87
CA GLU A 208 6.41 26.11 14.17
C GLU A 208 7.90 25.74 14.13
N LYS A 209 8.46 25.29 15.25
CA LYS A 209 9.86 24.85 15.31
C LYS A 209 10.11 23.61 14.43
N MET A 210 9.17 22.67 14.38
CA MET A 210 9.26 21.50 13.52
C MET A 210 9.28 21.90 12.03
N VAL A 211 8.36 22.78 11.63
CA VAL A 211 8.30 23.29 10.25
C VAL A 211 9.58 24.05 9.88
N LYS A 212 10.03 24.96 10.74
CA LYS A 212 11.29 25.71 10.50
C LYS A 212 12.51 24.80 10.41
N ARG A 213 12.54 23.71 11.20
CA ARG A 213 13.61 22.73 11.11
C ARG A 213 13.58 21.99 9.77
N ALA A 214 12.38 21.55 9.33
CA ALA A 214 12.21 20.87 8.06
C ALA A 214 12.62 21.78 6.88
N GLU A 215 12.17 23.05 6.90
CA GLU A 215 12.56 24.07 5.92
C GLU A 215 14.09 24.28 5.89
N LYS A 216 14.72 24.47 7.06
CA LYS A 216 16.17 24.62 7.19
C LYS A 216 16.94 23.40 6.69
N ALA A 217 16.40 22.20 6.87
CA ALA A 217 16.99 20.96 6.35
C ALA A 217 16.84 20.81 4.83
N GLY A 218 16.02 21.65 4.17
CA GLY A 218 15.78 21.62 2.73
C GLY A 218 14.54 20.82 2.31
N ALA A 219 13.61 20.53 3.23
CA ALA A 219 12.32 19.95 2.85
C ALA A 219 11.45 21.00 2.15
N PRO A 220 11.08 20.79 0.89
CA PRO A 220 10.37 21.82 0.10
C PRO A 220 8.87 21.88 0.38
N THR A 221 8.32 20.86 1.05
CA THR A 221 6.88 20.72 1.26
C THR A 221 6.59 20.15 2.65
N VAL A 222 5.54 20.69 3.28
CA VAL A 222 4.96 20.15 4.51
C VAL A 222 3.61 19.53 4.19
N VAL A 223 3.39 18.30 4.66
CA VAL A 223 2.14 17.54 4.52
C VAL A 223 1.46 17.52 5.87
N LEU A 224 0.37 18.25 6.00
CA LEU A 224 -0.43 18.29 7.22
C LEU A 224 -1.43 17.13 7.24
N THR A 225 -1.43 16.34 8.34
CA THR A 225 -2.34 15.19 8.49
C THR A 225 -2.94 15.11 9.89
#